data_d0fa57294ad5c8ce4445b340d61d784a
#
_entry.id   d0fa57294ad5c8ce4445b340d61d784a
#
_cell.length_a   1.000
_cell.length_b   1.000
_cell.length_c   1.000
_cell.angle_alpha   90.00
_cell.angle_beta   90.00
_cell.angle_gamma   90.00
#
_symmetry.space_group_name_H-M   'P 1'
#
loop_
_entity.id
_entity.type
_entity.pdbx_description
1 polymer ?
#
loop_
_entity_poly.entity_id
_entity_poly.type
_entity_poly.pdbx_seq_one_letter_code
_entity_poly.pdbx_strand_id
1 'polypeptide(L)'
;MKKLFALIFILSILLGACTPAAPQTAEPIVEEVVPTKALPPEPTEEPQPEVMTFVDGLGNTLEFTEYPQAIVSISASTTEVLFAIGAGDQVVGRDEYSLYPEEALEVTSIGALWEELPAEAILALEPDLIVAAEIISEEQVLALQELGLNVYWQANPTDYEGLWQNLRNFGILTGHEEETE
;
A
#
# COMPACT_ATOMS: atom_id res chain seq x y z
N MET A 1 -37.74 11.05 39.71
CA MET A 1 -38.68 10.17 40.44
C MET A 1 -37.97 8.81 40.54
N LYS A 2 -37.40 8.55 41.75
CA LYS A 2 -37.83 7.49 42.69
C LYS A 2 -37.70 6.10 42.08
N LYS A 3 -36.92 5.12 42.57
CA LYS A 3 -36.61 4.60 43.94
C LYS A 3 -35.42 3.63 43.77
N LEU A 4 -34.33 3.56 44.46
CA LEU A 4 -34.03 3.23 45.86
C LEU A 4 -34.75 1.92 46.36
N PHE A 5 -33.95 0.84 46.62
CA PHE A 5 -34.12 -0.22 47.63
C PHE A 5 -32.89 -1.12 47.57
N ALA A 6 -31.97 -1.06 48.52
CA ALA A 6 -31.90 -1.59 49.91
C ALA A 6 -31.48 -3.06 49.94
N LEU A 7 -30.21 -3.29 50.34
CA LEU A 7 -29.65 -3.85 51.59
C LEU A 7 -30.37 -5.10 52.18
N ILE A 8 -29.59 -6.17 52.45
CA ILE A 8 -29.60 -7.09 53.61
C ILE A 8 -28.43 -8.10 53.37
N PHE A 9 -27.29 -8.01 54.05
CA PHE A 9 -26.82 -8.53 55.32
C PHE A 9 -27.26 -9.99 55.60
N ILE A 10 -26.34 -10.98 55.60
CA ILE A 10 -26.25 -12.02 56.62
C ILE A 10 -24.81 -12.51 56.75
N LEU A 11 -24.25 -12.29 57.92
CA LEU A 11 -23.00 -12.80 58.50
C LEU A 11 -23.38 -14.13 59.18
N SER A 12 -22.61 -15.22 58.87
CA SER A 12 -22.65 -16.43 59.71
C SER A 12 -21.24 -16.99 59.90
N ILE A 13 -20.74 -16.77 61.06
CA ILE A 13 -19.55 -17.38 61.66
C ILE A 13 -19.94 -18.75 62.17
N LEU A 14 -19.21 -19.83 61.82
CA LEU A 14 -19.16 -21.06 62.59
C LEU A 14 -17.71 -21.56 62.64
N LEU A 15 -17.21 -21.55 63.86
CA LEU A 15 -15.99 -22.23 64.28
C LEU A 15 -16.23 -23.74 64.30
N GLY A 16 -15.26 -24.51 63.80
CA GLY A 16 -15.25 -25.97 63.89
C GLY A 16 -13.84 -26.52 63.98
N ALA A 17 -13.43 -26.75 65.19
CA ALA A 17 -12.50 -27.72 65.77
C ALA A 17 -11.37 -28.39 64.94
N CYS A 18 -10.16 -28.18 65.40
CA CYS A 18 -8.96 -28.96 65.08
C CYS A 18 -9.05 -30.38 65.68
N THR A 19 -8.76 -31.40 64.86
CA THR A 19 -8.27 -32.70 65.30
C THR A 19 -6.95 -33.06 64.61
N PRO A 20 -5.89 -33.47 65.33
CA PRO A 20 -4.64 -33.88 64.69
C PRO A 20 -4.78 -35.32 64.18
N ALA A 21 -4.55 -35.53 62.89
CA ALA A 21 -4.42 -36.84 62.27
C ALA A 21 -2.94 -37.25 62.20
N ALA A 22 -2.68 -38.54 62.50
CA ALA A 22 -1.40 -39.18 62.55
C ALA A 22 -0.69 -39.18 61.16
N PRO A 23 0.65 -39.36 61.12
CA PRO A 23 1.45 -39.37 59.93
C PRO A 23 1.16 -40.61 59.06
N GLN A 24 0.64 -40.42 57.88
CA GLN A 24 0.55 -41.46 56.86
C GLN A 24 1.87 -41.49 56.09
N THR A 25 2.48 -42.68 56.08
CA THR A 25 3.64 -43.02 55.27
C THR A 25 3.33 -42.83 53.80
N ALA A 26 4.02 -41.94 53.12
CA ALA A 26 3.88 -41.73 51.69
C ALA A 26 4.49 -42.92 50.93
N GLU A 27 3.68 -43.63 50.21
CA GLU A 27 4.12 -44.52 49.12
C GLU A 27 4.62 -43.67 47.95
N PRO A 28 5.69 -44.06 47.22
CA PRO A 28 6.17 -43.31 46.07
C PRO A 28 5.14 -43.36 44.92
N ILE A 29 4.60 -42.19 44.57
CA ILE A 29 3.79 -42.06 43.37
C ILE A 29 4.76 -42.22 42.18
N VAL A 30 4.62 -43.29 41.45
CA VAL A 30 5.22 -43.47 40.13
C VAL A 30 4.44 -42.59 39.18
N GLU A 31 4.98 -41.44 38.84
CA GLU A 31 4.45 -40.53 37.84
C GLU A 31 4.57 -41.22 36.46
N GLU A 32 3.44 -41.74 36.01
CA GLU A 32 3.32 -42.31 34.65
C GLU A 32 3.48 -41.16 33.65
N VAL A 33 4.69 -41.06 33.05
CA VAL A 33 4.99 -40.08 32.00
C VAL A 33 4.15 -40.44 30.77
N VAL A 34 3.00 -39.82 30.69
CA VAL A 34 2.19 -39.84 29.45
C VAL A 34 3.02 -39.15 28.35
N PRO A 35 3.34 -39.82 27.24
CA PRO A 35 4.05 -39.15 26.14
C PRO A 35 3.17 -38.05 25.58
N THR A 36 3.53 -36.80 25.86
CA THR A 36 2.93 -35.65 25.24
C THR A 36 3.20 -35.72 23.73
N LYS A 37 2.19 -36.11 22.98
CA LYS A 37 2.24 -36.07 21.50
C LYS A 37 2.51 -34.63 21.11
N ALA A 38 3.73 -34.34 20.63
CA ALA A 38 4.09 -33.04 20.07
C ALA A 38 3.06 -32.69 18.99
N LEU A 39 2.40 -31.55 19.14
CA LEU A 39 1.61 -31.00 18.05
C LEU A 39 2.54 -30.79 16.83
N PRO A 40 2.07 -31.06 15.62
CA PRO A 40 2.79 -30.67 14.41
C PRO A 40 3.07 -29.16 14.49
N PRO A 41 4.24 -28.70 14.01
CA PRO A 41 4.50 -27.26 13.94
C PRO A 41 3.36 -26.59 13.15
N GLU A 42 2.82 -25.51 13.70
CA GLU A 42 1.89 -24.65 12.97
C GLU A 42 2.54 -24.23 11.66
N PRO A 43 1.82 -24.25 10.52
CA PRO A 43 2.38 -23.75 9.26
C PRO A 43 2.87 -22.33 9.51
N THR A 44 4.16 -22.10 9.33
CA THR A 44 4.71 -20.73 9.28
C THR A 44 4.10 -20.10 8.05
N GLU A 45 3.18 -19.16 8.22
CA GLU A 45 2.69 -18.33 7.11
C GLU A 45 3.91 -17.62 6.50
N GLU A 46 4.15 -17.86 5.24
CA GLU A 46 5.16 -17.09 4.50
C GLU A 46 4.76 -15.62 4.57
N PRO A 47 5.70 -14.69 4.84
CA PRO A 47 5.37 -13.27 4.87
C PRO A 47 4.75 -12.87 3.53
N GLN A 48 3.51 -12.40 3.56
CA GLN A 48 2.87 -11.85 2.37
C GLN A 48 3.58 -10.54 2.02
N PRO A 49 3.82 -10.27 0.72
CA PRO A 49 4.42 -9.00 0.31
C PRO A 49 3.56 -7.84 0.81
N GLU A 50 4.21 -6.81 1.31
CA GLU A 50 3.54 -5.59 1.73
C GLU A 50 2.96 -4.89 0.50
N VAL A 51 1.65 -4.64 0.48
CA VAL A 51 0.97 -4.00 -0.64
C VAL A 51 0.96 -2.50 -0.41
N MET A 52 1.57 -1.76 -1.32
CA MET A 52 1.50 -0.30 -1.39
C MET A 52 0.21 0.11 -2.10
N THR A 53 -0.54 1.02 -1.51
CA THR A 53 -1.83 1.48 -2.06
C THR A 53 -1.78 2.98 -2.31
N PHE A 54 -2.13 3.39 -3.53
CA PHE A 54 -2.16 4.78 -3.96
C PHE A 54 -3.55 5.16 -4.46
N VAL A 55 -3.94 6.41 -4.24
CA VAL A 55 -5.20 6.96 -4.75
C VAL A 55 -4.86 8.12 -5.67
N ASP A 56 -5.32 8.07 -6.90
CA ASP A 56 -5.10 9.10 -7.91
C ASP A 56 -6.07 10.29 -7.78
N GLY A 57 -5.92 11.30 -8.63
CA GLY A 57 -6.75 12.51 -8.60
C GLY A 57 -8.21 12.29 -9.04
N LEU A 58 -8.55 11.15 -9.63
CA LEU A 58 -9.92 10.72 -9.97
C LEU A 58 -10.54 9.86 -8.88
N GLY A 59 -9.76 9.46 -7.84
CA GLY A 59 -10.18 8.57 -6.77
C GLY A 59 -10.04 7.09 -7.12
N ASN A 60 -9.31 6.74 -8.19
CA ASN A 60 -8.96 5.36 -8.49
C ASN A 60 -7.88 4.87 -7.54
N THR A 61 -7.97 3.60 -7.16
CA THR A 61 -6.97 2.94 -6.30
C THR A 61 -6.05 2.08 -7.14
N LEU A 62 -4.74 2.27 -6.94
CA LEU A 62 -3.68 1.45 -7.53
C LEU A 62 -2.96 0.70 -6.41
N GLU A 63 -2.62 -0.56 -6.65
CA GLU A 63 -1.94 -1.42 -5.70
C GLU A 63 -0.67 -2.01 -6.33
N PHE A 64 0.45 -1.90 -5.63
CA PHE A 64 1.74 -2.43 -6.06
C PHE A 64 2.40 -3.21 -4.93
N THR A 65 3.11 -4.28 -5.25
CA THR A 65 3.96 -5.03 -4.32
C THR A 65 5.44 -4.62 -4.42
N GLU A 66 5.79 -3.90 -5.48
CA GLU A 66 7.11 -3.33 -5.76
C GLU A 66 6.90 -1.96 -6.42
N TYR A 67 7.86 -1.06 -6.30
CA TYR A 67 7.78 0.23 -7.00
C TYR A 67 7.79 0.05 -8.51
N PRO A 68 7.00 0.83 -9.26
CA PRO A 68 6.98 0.79 -10.73
C PRO A 68 8.38 0.97 -11.32
N GLN A 69 8.74 0.13 -12.30
CA GLN A 69 10.04 0.17 -12.96
C GLN A 69 9.95 0.47 -14.46
N ALA A 70 8.74 0.46 -15.02
CA ALA A 70 8.47 0.73 -16.42
C ALA A 70 7.33 1.76 -16.53
N ILE A 71 7.67 3.04 -16.36
CA ILE A 71 6.70 4.14 -16.34
C ILE A 71 6.58 4.75 -17.73
N VAL A 72 5.35 4.87 -18.23
CA VAL A 72 5.06 5.73 -19.38
C VAL A 72 4.46 7.05 -18.88
N SER A 73 5.16 8.16 -19.15
CA SER A 73 4.72 9.51 -18.81
C SER A 73 4.02 10.15 -20.01
N ILE A 74 2.74 10.48 -19.87
CA ILE A 74 1.93 11.01 -20.95
C ILE A 74 1.59 12.50 -20.80
N SER A 75 2.50 13.26 -20.17
CA SER A 75 2.52 14.71 -20.22
C SER A 75 3.90 15.28 -19.95
N ALA A 76 4.21 16.46 -20.48
CA ALA A 76 5.47 17.13 -20.25
C ALA A 76 5.71 17.41 -18.75
N SER A 77 4.68 17.87 -18.04
CA SER A 77 4.80 18.20 -16.61
C SER A 77 5.09 16.98 -15.75
N THR A 78 4.49 15.82 -16.01
CA THR A 78 4.77 14.58 -15.27
C THR A 78 6.16 14.06 -15.60
N THR A 79 6.59 14.15 -16.85
CA THR A 79 7.96 13.79 -17.25
C THR A 79 9.00 14.64 -16.52
N GLU A 80 8.83 15.97 -16.51
CA GLU A 80 9.73 16.87 -15.80
C GLU A 80 9.81 16.54 -14.29
N VAL A 81 8.68 16.25 -13.66
CA VAL A 81 8.65 15.87 -12.24
C VAL A 81 9.38 14.56 -12.01
N LEU A 82 9.11 13.51 -12.80
CA LEU A 82 9.77 12.21 -12.65
C LEU A 82 11.29 12.31 -12.74
N PHE A 83 11.80 13.07 -13.71
CA PHE A 83 13.23 13.30 -13.82
C PHE A 83 13.79 14.15 -12.66
N ALA A 84 13.04 15.18 -12.22
CA ALA A 84 13.47 16.06 -11.15
C ALA A 84 13.60 15.36 -9.79
N ILE A 85 12.76 14.35 -9.51
CA ILE A 85 12.82 13.55 -8.29
C ILE A 85 13.73 12.33 -8.39
N GLY A 86 14.47 12.17 -9.50
CA GLY A 86 15.41 11.04 -9.67
C GLY A 86 14.80 9.77 -10.26
N ALA A 87 13.49 9.75 -10.59
CA ALA A 87 12.78 8.59 -11.14
C ALA A 87 12.96 8.45 -12.68
N GLY A 88 13.86 9.22 -13.30
CA GLY A 88 14.07 9.22 -14.75
C GLY A 88 14.44 7.84 -15.33
N ASP A 89 15.21 7.04 -14.61
CA ASP A 89 15.61 5.70 -15.05
C ASP A 89 14.44 4.71 -15.11
N GLN A 90 13.32 5.00 -14.44
CA GLN A 90 12.08 4.22 -14.49
C GLN A 90 11.21 4.60 -15.70
N VAL A 91 11.48 5.73 -16.38
CA VAL A 91 10.67 6.21 -17.49
C VAL A 91 11.08 5.52 -18.78
N VAL A 92 10.21 4.65 -19.29
CA VAL A 92 10.45 3.88 -20.54
C VAL A 92 9.77 4.49 -21.76
N GLY A 93 8.79 5.39 -21.54
CA GLY A 93 8.07 6.07 -22.61
C GLY A 93 7.63 7.48 -22.20
N ARG A 94 7.63 8.39 -23.18
CA ARG A 94 7.15 9.76 -23.01
C ARG A 94 6.30 10.23 -24.20
N ASP A 95 5.45 11.21 -23.97
CA ASP A 95 4.76 11.86 -25.08
C ASP A 95 5.72 12.70 -25.96
N GLU A 96 5.28 13.09 -27.14
CA GLU A 96 6.11 13.82 -28.12
C GLU A 96 6.60 15.18 -27.59
N TYR A 97 5.83 15.79 -26.68
CA TYR A 97 6.10 17.15 -26.16
C TYR A 97 6.88 17.18 -24.86
N SER A 98 7.19 16.05 -24.29
CA SER A 98 8.07 15.89 -23.12
C SER A 98 9.53 16.05 -23.55
N LEU A 99 9.98 17.30 -23.73
CA LEU A 99 11.30 17.65 -24.28
C LEU A 99 12.33 18.07 -23.22
N TYR A 100 11.95 18.10 -21.96
CA TYR A 100 12.80 18.49 -20.85
C TYR A 100 12.68 17.47 -19.70
N PRO A 101 13.77 17.18 -18.98
CA PRO A 101 15.17 17.61 -19.25
C PRO A 101 15.75 16.98 -20.54
N GLU A 102 17.01 17.32 -20.89
CA GLU A 102 17.65 16.80 -22.12
C GLU A 102 17.70 15.27 -22.15
N GLU A 103 17.87 14.64 -20.98
CA GLU A 103 17.88 13.18 -20.79
C GLU A 103 16.56 12.54 -21.20
N ALA A 104 15.43 13.24 -21.06
CA ALA A 104 14.14 12.74 -21.49
C ALA A 104 14.07 12.48 -23.01
N LEU A 105 14.92 13.16 -23.81
CA LEU A 105 14.97 12.93 -25.24
C LEU A 105 15.50 11.54 -25.63
N GLU A 106 16.21 10.87 -24.74
CA GLU A 106 16.70 9.52 -24.93
C GLU A 106 15.60 8.46 -24.70
N VAL A 107 14.50 8.84 -23.99
CA VAL A 107 13.35 7.98 -23.74
C VAL A 107 12.51 7.83 -25.00
N THR A 108 11.99 6.63 -25.23
CA THR A 108 11.12 6.33 -26.38
C THR A 108 9.90 7.24 -26.42
N SER A 109 9.70 7.96 -27.55
CA SER A 109 8.48 8.73 -27.76
C SER A 109 7.34 7.81 -28.18
N ILE A 110 6.20 7.91 -27.50
CA ILE A 110 4.96 7.25 -27.89
C ILE A 110 4.13 8.06 -28.91
N GLY A 111 4.60 9.25 -29.28
CA GLY A 111 3.91 10.17 -30.21
C GLY A 111 3.05 11.21 -29.51
N ALA A 112 2.22 11.88 -30.31
CA ALA A 112 1.31 12.92 -29.84
C ALA A 112 0.01 12.31 -29.31
N LEU A 113 -0.63 13.04 -28.37
CA LEU A 113 -1.85 12.59 -27.67
C LEU A 113 -3.11 13.34 -28.14
N TRP A 114 -2.96 14.25 -29.11
CA TRP A 114 -4.04 15.22 -29.47
C TRP A 114 -5.19 14.64 -30.27
N GLU A 115 -4.93 13.64 -31.11
CA GLU A 115 -5.94 13.05 -32.00
C GLU A 115 -6.48 11.74 -31.44
N GLU A 116 -5.61 10.84 -31.08
CA GLU A 116 -5.93 9.52 -30.53
C GLU A 116 -4.83 9.07 -29.56
N LEU A 117 -5.23 8.40 -28.50
CA LEU A 117 -4.25 7.79 -27.59
C LEU A 117 -3.46 6.71 -28.33
N PRO A 118 -2.11 6.78 -28.33
CA PRO A 118 -1.26 5.81 -29.02
C PRO A 118 -1.14 4.49 -28.22
N ALA A 119 -2.29 3.85 -27.99
CA ALA A 119 -2.39 2.67 -27.12
C ALA A 119 -1.46 1.54 -27.54
N GLU A 120 -1.28 1.31 -28.85
CA GLU A 120 -0.37 0.29 -29.34
C GLU A 120 1.10 0.59 -28.99
N ALA A 121 1.50 1.87 -29.10
CA ALA A 121 2.86 2.30 -28.74
C ALA A 121 3.10 2.20 -27.22
N ILE A 122 2.08 2.51 -26.42
CA ILE A 122 2.13 2.37 -24.96
C ILE A 122 2.26 0.89 -24.58
N LEU A 123 1.38 0.04 -25.11
CA LEU A 123 1.40 -1.41 -24.82
C LEU A 123 2.71 -2.09 -25.25
N ALA A 124 3.34 -1.62 -26.35
CA ALA A 124 4.61 -2.17 -26.81
C ALA A 124 5.78 -1.94 -25.85
N LEU A 125 5.65 -0.99 -24.92
CA LEU A 125 6.64 -0.71 -23.87
C LEU A 125 6.41 -1.55 -22.61
N GLU A 126 5.33 -2.34 -22.56
CA GLU A 126 4.95 -3.19 -21.41
C GLU A 126 5.02 -2.43 -20.06
N PRO A 127 4.39 -1.24 -19.93
CA PRO A 127 4.52 -0.45 -18.72
C PRO A 127 3.78 -1.11 -17.56
N ASP A 128 4.37 -0.98 -16.35
CA ASP A 128 3.71 -1.32 -15.11
C ASP A 128 2.89 -0.13 -14.54
N LEU A 129 3.20 1.10 -14.98
CA LEU A 129 2.48 2.32 -14.62
C LEU A 129 2.44 3.32 -15.79
N ILE A 130 1.29 3.96 -15.98
CA ILE A 130 1.15 5.18 -16.77
C ILE A 130 0.91 6.35 -15.83
N VAL A 131 1.67 7.42 -16.00
CA VAL A 131 1.45 8.67 -15.26
C VAL A 131 0.87 9.70 -16.22
N ALA A 132 -0.34 10.17 -15.90
CA ALA A 132 -1.11 11.13 -16.67
C ALA A 132 -1.36 12.42 -15.88
N ALA A 133 -1.41 13.56 -16.54
CA ALA A 133 -1.90 14.80 -15.98
C ALA A 133 -3.32 15.11 -16.46
N GLU A 134 -3.93 16.17 -15.94
CA GLU A 134 -5.30 16.60 -16.26
C GLU A 134 -5.51 16.96 -17.75
N ILE A 135 -4.45 17.03 -18.55
CA ILE A 135 -4.55 17.14 -20.01
C ILE A 135 -5.19 15.90 -20.64
N ILE A 136 -5.12 14.76 -19.97
CA ILE A 136 -5.75 13.50 -20.38
C ILE A 136 -7.12 13.41 -19.70
N SER A 137 -8.17 13.22 -20.49
CA SER A 137 -9.54 13.13 -19.98
C SER A 137 -9.79 11.83 -19.21
N GLU A 138 -10.79 11.84 -18.32
CA GLU A 138 -11.23 10.63 -17.60
C GLU A 138 -11.61 9.50 -18.57
N GLU A 139 -12.25 9.81 -19.71
CA GLU A 139 -12.60 8.82 -20.74
C GLU A 139 -11.35 8.13 -21.31
N GLN A 140 -10.28 8.90 -21.54
CA GLN A 140 -9.00 8.35 -22.02
C GLN A 140 -8.31 7.52 -20.94
N VAL A 141 -8.40 7.92 -19.67
CA VAL A 141 -7.90 7.11 -18.54
C VAL A 141 -8.62 5.76 -18.47
N LEU A 142 -9.96 5.79 -18.56
CA LEU A 142 -10.78 4.58 -18.56
C LEU A 142 -10.42 3.66 -19.74
N ALA A 143 -10.20 4.23 -20.93
CA ALA A 143 -9.80 3.44 -22.10
C ALA A 143 -8.46 2.72 -21.92
N LEU A 144 -7.48 3.34 -21.25
CA LEU A 144 -6.21 2.69 -20.91
C LEU A 144 -6.38 1.61 -19.85
N GLN A 145 -7.24 1.86 -18.84
CA GLN A 145 -7.54 0.88 -17.79
C GLN A 145 -8.28 -0.35 -18.34
N GLU A 146 -9.17 -0.17 -19.34
CA GLU A 146 -9.85 -1.29 -20.02
C GLU A 146 -8.86 -2.19 -20.78
N LEU A 147 -7.69 -1.67 -21.14
CA LEU A 147 -6.58 -2.45 -21.72
C LEU A 147 -5.74 -3.17 -20.65
N GLY A 148 -6.09 -3.04 -19.37
CA GLY A 148 -5.39 -3.66 -18.25
C GLY A 148 -4.17 -2.88 -17.75
N LEU A 149 -4.05 -1.60 -18.12
CA LEU A 149 -2.94 -0.73 -17.73
C LEU A 149 -3.26 0.00 -16.41
N ASN A 150 -2.28 0.10 -15.53
CA ASN A 150 -2.37 0.93 -14.33
C ASN A 150 -2.14 2.40 -14.73
N VAL A 151 -3.09 3.26 -14.42
CA VAL A 151 -3.00 4.69 -14.71
C VAL A 151 -3.12 5.49 -13.43
N TYR A 152 -2.09 6.27 -13.10
CA TYR A 152 -2.12 7.28 -12.05
C TYR A 152 -2.40 8.65 -12.69
N TRP A 153 -3.59 9.18 -12.45
CA TRP A 153 -4.00 10.47 -12.98
C TRP A 153 -3.78 11.58 -11.96
N GLN A 154 -2.95 12.55 -12.32
CA GLN A 154 -2.59 13.67 -11.47
C GLN A 154 -3.44 14.89 -11.78
N ALA A 155 -4.24 15.36 -10.80
CA ALA A 155 -4.94 16.63 -10.92
C ALA A 155 -3.97 17.81 -10.91
N ASN A 156 -4.31 18.87 -11.67
CA ASN A 156 -3.53 20.10 -11.63
C ASN A 156 -3.62 20.75 -10.24
N PRO A 157 -2.49 21.23 -9.69
CA PRO A 157 -2.49 21.91 -8.40
C PRO A 157 -3.16 23.28 -8.54
N THR A 158 -3.96 23.67 -7.54
CA THR A 158 -4.62 24.98 -7.50
C THR A 158 -3.83 26.00 -6.70
N ASP A 159 -2.84 25.56 -5.94
CA ASP A 159 -1.96 26.37 -5.09
C ASP A 159 -0.60 25.71 -4.88
N TYR A 160 0.29 26.36 -4.14
CA TYR A 160 1.63 25.85 -3.86
C TYR A 160 1.62 24.58 -3.01
N GLU A 161 0.69 24.46 -2.06
CA GLU A 161 0.59 23.27 -1.22
C GLU A 161 0.18 22.06 -2.07
N GLY A 162 -0.76 22.23 -3.00
CA GLY A 162 -1.15 21.19 -3.96
C GLY A 162 0.01 20.78 -4.86
N LEU A 163 0.87 21.74 -5.29
CA LEU A 163 2.07 21.42 -6.07
C LEU A 163 3.04 20.55 -5.27
N TRP A 164 3.33 20.92 -4.02
CA TRP A 164 4.17 20.13 -3.14
C TRP A 164 3.59 18.75 -2.84
N GLN A 165 2.27 18.68 -2.69
CA GLN A 165 1.61 17.39 -2.50
C GLN A 165 1.75 16.50 -3.75
N ASN A 166 1.64 17.07 -4.94
CA ASN A 166 1.84 16.32 -6.19
C ASN A 166 3.28 15.77 -6.29
N LEU A 167 4.29 16.57 -5.94
CA LEU A 167 5.68 16.12 -5.90
C LEU A 167 5.87 14.97 -4.92
N ARG A 168 5.36 15.10 -3.69
CA ARG A 168 5.42 14.04 -2.68
C ARG A 168 4.72 12.76 -3.14
N ASN A 169 3.56 12.89 -3.78
CA ASN A 169 2.84 11.73 -4.30
C ASN A 169 3.67 10.96 -5.34
N PHE A 170 4.37 11.67 -6.24
CA PHE A 170 5.27 11.03 -7.19
C PHE A 170 6.47 10.39 -6.50
N GLY A 171 7.06 11.06 -5.49
CA GLY A 171 8.14 10.47 -4.70
C GLY A 171 7.73 9.14 -4.06
N ILE A 172 6.58 9.12 -3.38
CA ILE A 172 6.04 7.90 -2.75
C ILE A 172 5.72 6.83 -3.81
N LEU A 173 5.11 7.22 -4.93
CA LEU A 173 4.71 6.30 -6.00
C LEU A 173 5.90 5.61 -6.67
N THR A 174 7.04 6.29 -6.75
CA THR A 174 8.24 5.82 -7.45
C THR A 174 9.37 5.35 -6.52
N GLY A 175 9.21 5.49 -5.20
CA GLY A 175 10.24 5.16 -4.22
C GLY A 175 11.33 6.22 -4.07
N HIS A 176 11.04 7.49 -4.41
CA HIS A 176 11.94 8.65 -4.34
C HIS A 176 11.43 9.69 -3.34
N GLU A 177 11.00 9.24 -2.16
CA GLU A 177 10.43 10.10 -1.12
C GLU A 177 11.43 11.12 -0.58
N GLU A 178 12.71 10.70 -0.43
CA GLU A 178 13.78 11.55 0.12
C GLU A 178 14.05 12.77 -0.77
N GLU A 179 13.85 12.66 -2.07
CA GLU A 179 14.06 13.73 -3.05
C GLU A 179 12.93 14.76 -3.07
N THR A 180 11.81 14.45 -2.39
CA THR A 180 10.62 15.31 -2.33
C THR A 180 10.38 15.93 -0.96
N GLU A 181 11.29 15.73 0.01
CA GLU A 181 11.28 16.37 1.34
C GLU A 181 12.08 17.71 1.30
#